data_4dffe62fc46a2ea8407a08bd65dc2831
#
_entry.id   4dffe62fc46a2ea8407a08bd65dc2831
#
_cell.length_a   1.000
_cell.length_b   1.000
_cell.length_c   1.000
_cell.angle_alpha   90.00
_cell.angle_beta   90.00
_cell.angle_gamma   90.00
#
_symmetry.space_group_name_H-M   'P 1'
#
loop_
_entity.id
_entity.type
_entity.pdbx_description
1 polymer ?
#
loop_
_entity_poly.entity_id
_entity_poly.type
_entity_poly.pdbx_seq_one_letter_code
_entity_poly.pdbx_strand_id
1 'polypeptide(L)'
;MFRLEFISPLGVFDSGLGGLSVLREIRREMPAASLHYVADSAWVPYGPRGDEFIQRRSLALAGFLVEHGADIVVVACNTATAAAVPLLRQSLDLPIVGMEPAVKPATAASRNGKVGVLATVGTLQSARFAALLDQFSSNIEVLTRACPGLVEQVEAAALDTPRTRALVEQYTAPLLRAGVDTLVLGCTHFVFLRPLIEAVVGPEVTVIDTGAAVARQVRLVAGCLEATGDRAGGVEFWTSGDAERLAAPLNALWGGRVALNSLPGEYVGQSA
;
A
#
# COMPACT_ATOMS: atom_id res chain seq x y z
N MET A 1 -18.38 24.93 -27.16
CA MET A 1 -19.05 23.76 -26.56
C MET A 1 -17.97 22.96 -25.85
N PHE A 2 -17.67 23.32 -24.59
CA PHE A 2 -16.63 22.67 -23.82
C PHE A 2 -17.12 21.27 -23.45
N ARG A 3 -16.43 20.24 -23.93
CA ARG A 3 -16.60 18.88 -23.47
C ARG A 3 -16.21 18.89 -22.00
N LEU A 4 -17.14 18.64 -21.11
CA LEU A 4 -16.85 18.17 -19.75
C LEU A 4 -16.17 16.81 -19.94
N GLU A 5 -14.86 16.79 -20.00
CA GLU A 5 -14.11 15.55 -19.93
C GLU A 5 -14.28 15.01 -18.52
N PHE A 6 -15.15 14.01 -18.41
CA PHE A 6 -15.23 13.18 -17.21
C PHE A 6 -13.83 12.61 -17.00
N ILE A 7 -13.19 13.00 -15.89
CA ILE A 7 -11.94 12.37 -15.51
C ILE A 7 -12.28 10.93 -15.18
N SER A 8 -11.71 10.02 -15.94
CA SER A 8 -11.83 8.59 -15.72
C SER A 8 -11.38 8.26 -14.29
N PRO A 9 -12.01 7.32 -13.59
CA PRO A 9 -11.64 6.97 -12.24
C PRO A 9 -10.19 6.45 -12.20
N LEU A 10 -9.50 6.75 -11.11
CA LEU A 10 -8.23 6.12 -10.79
C LEU A 10 -8.51 4.78 -10.12
N GLY A 11 -7.99 3.69 -10.68
CA GLY A 11 -8.08 2.36 -10.11
C GLY A 11 -6.95 2.12 -9.11
N VAL A 12 -7.27 1.71 -7.89
CA VAL A 12 -6.29 1.41 -6.83
C VAL A 12 -6.58 0.03 -6.27
N PHE A 13 -5.59 -0.83 -6.17
CA PHE A 13 -5.77 -2.11 -5.49
C PHE A 13 -4.63 -2.45 -4.51
N ASP A 14 -4.96 -3.24 -3.52
CA ASP A 14 -4.04 -3.84 -2.54
C ASP A 14 -4.46 -5.28 -2.25
N SER A 15 -3.58 -6.02 -1.60
CA SER A 15 -3.87 -7.37 -1.06
C SER A 15 -4.99 -7.39 -0.01
N GLY A 16 -5.31 -6.23 0.58
CA GLY A 16 -6.32 -6.08 1.62
C GLY A 16 -6.67 -4.61 1.89
N LEU A 17 -6.79 -4.24 3.16
CA LEU A 17 -7.15 -2.88 3.59
C LEU A 17 -5.95 -1.93 3.74
N GLY A 18 -4.73 -2.44 3.67
CA GLY A 18 -3.51 -1.62 3.86
C GLY A 18 -3.41 -0.45 2.88
N GLY A 19 -3.77 -0.68 1.61
CA GLY A 19 -3.74 0.31 0.55
C GLY A 19 -4.64 1.53 0.76
N LEU A 20 -5.58 1.47 1.72
CA LEU A 20 -6.34 2.65 2.16
C LEU A 20 -5.43 3.78 2.65
N SER A 21 -4.26 3.45 3.18
CA SER A 21 -3.25 4.45 3.56
C SER A 21 -2.77 5.27 2.36
N VAL A 22 -2.54 4.61 1.22
CA VAL A 22 -2.17 5.25 -0.05
C VAL A 22 -3.37 5.97 -0.67
N LEU A 23 -4.55 5.34 -0.65
CA LEU A 23 -5.78 5.93 -1.17
C LEU A 23 -6.11 7.27 -0.49
N ARG A 24 -5.90 7.38 0.83
CA ARG A 24 -6.06 8.64 1.58
C ARG A 24 -5.12 9.74 1.07
N GLU A 25 -3.86 9.40 0.79
CA GLU A 25 -2.91 10.36 0.26
C GLU A 25 -3.26 10.79 -1.17
N ILE A 26 -3.73 9.85 -2.01
CA ILE A 26 -4.24 10.16 -3.36
C ILE A 26 -5.46 11.09 -3.25
N ARG A 27 -6.41 10.82 -2.36
CA ARG A 27 -7.56 11.69 -2.12
C ARG A 27 -7.16 13.08 -1.66
N ARG A 28 -6.13 13.20 -0.82
CA ARG A 28 -5.61 14.49 -0.34
C ARG A 28 -4.94 15.27 -1.48
N GLU A 29 -4.15 14.59 -2.31
CA GLU A 29 -3.41 15.20 -3.42
C GLU A 29 -4.34 15.55 -4.59
N MET A 30 -5.41 14.79 -4.80
CA MET A 30 -6.36 14.88 -5.92
C MET A 30 -7.81 14.82 -5.41
N PRO A 31 -8.31 15.88 -4.73
CA PRO A 31 -9.63 15.85 -4.06
C PRO A 31 -10.81 15.61 -5.01
N ALA A 32 -10.70 16.04 -6.26
CA ALA A 32 -11.77 15.94 -7.24
C ALA A 32 -11.75 14.62 -8.06
N ALA A 33 -10.69 13.80 -7.93
CA ALA A 33 -10.59 12.55 -8.65
C ALA A 33 -11.64 11.52 -8.20
N SER A 34 -12.27 10.82 -9.14
CA SER A 34 -13.03 9.60 -8.84
C SER A 34 -12.05 8.45 -8.59
N LEU A 35 -12.30 7.67 -7.55
CA LEU A 35 -11.40 6.60 -7.12
C LEU A 35 -12.16 5.28 -7.01
N HIS A 36 -11.61 4.21 -7.59
CA HIS A 36 -12.07 2.85 -7.38
C HIS A 36 -11.00 2.10 -6.58
N TYR A 37 -11.37 1.57 -5.42
CA TYR A 37 -10.47 0.81 -4.57
C TYR A 37 -10.89 -0.65 -4.49
N VAL A 38 -9.94 -1.55 -4.73
CA VAL A 38 -10.15 -2.99 -4.60
C VAL A 38 -9.25 -3.57 -3.51
N ALA A 39 -9.87 -4.16 -2.48
CA ALA A 39 -9.19 -4.94 -1.45
C ALA A 39 -9.27 -6.43 -1.80
N ASP A 40 -8.13 -7.09 -2.06
CA ASP A 40 -8.10 -8.53 -2.34
C ASP A 40 -8.15 -9.38 -1.07
N SER A 41 -9.10 -9.06 -0.18
CA SER A 41 -9.15 -9.55 1.20
C SER A 41 -9.39 -11.04 1.34
N ALA A 42 -9.91 -11.74 0.31
CA ALA A 42 -9.98 -13.20 0.32
C ALA A 42 -8.58 -13.86 0.37
N TRP A 43 -7.54 -13.14 -0.04
CA TRP A 43 -6.20 -13.68 -0.26
C TRP A 43 -5.11 -13.02 0.57
N VAL A 44 -5.48 -12.04 1.41
CA VAL A 44 -4.56 -11.36 2.34
C VAL A 44 -4.06 -12.36 3.42
N PRO A 45 -2.77 -12.30 3.81
CA PRO A 45 -1.71 -11.45 3.28
C PRO A 45 -1.02 -12.06 2.03
N TYR A 46 -0.51 -11.18 1.14
CA TYR A 46 0.29 -11.63 -0.01
C TYR A 46 1.73 -12.03 0.37
N GLY A 47 2.23 -11.58 1.53
CA GLY A 47 3.61 -11.81 1.95
C GLY A 47 4.11 -13.27 1.85
N PRO A 48 3.35 -14.29 2.26
CA PRO A 48 3.73 -15.69 2.14
C PRO A 48 3.36 -16.35 0.79
N ARG A 49 2.73 -15.62 -0.15
CA ARG A 49 2.30 -16.17 -1.44
C ARG A 49 3.43 -16.14 -2.47
N GLY A 50 3.44 -17.10 -3.39
CA GLY A 50 4.38 -17.11 -4.52
C GLY A 50 4.05 -16.05 -5.58
N ASP A 51 5.08 -15.62 -6.34
CA ASP A 51 4.97 -14.56 -7.34
C ASP A 51 3.90 -14.86 -8.41
N GLU A 52 3.83 -16.08 -8.92
CA GLU A 52 2.82 -16.48 -9.92
C GLU A 52 1.38 -16.29 -9.41
N PHE A 53 1.13 -16.60 -8.14
CA PHE A 53 -0.17 -16.37 -7.53
C PHE A 53 -0.48 -14.87 -7.48
N ILE A 54 0.47 -14.06 -7.00
CA ILE A 54 0.32 -12.61 -6.87
C ILE A 54 0.12 -11.97 -8.26
N GLN A 55 0.85 -12.44 -9.27
CA GLN A 55 0.71 -11.98 -10.65
C GLN A 55 -0.68 -12.23 -11.21
N ARG A 56 -1.20 -13.46 -11.06
CA ARG A 56 -2.57 -13.80 -11.50
C ARG A 56 -3.62 -12.94 -10.81
N ARG A 57 -3.50 -12.76 -9.48
CA ARG A 57 -4.42 -11.91 -8.73
C ARG A 57 -4.35 -10.45 -9.21
N SER A 58 -3.13 -9.92 -9.34
CA SER A 58 -2.91 -8.54 -9.77
C SER A 58 -3.47 -8.27 -11.18
N LEU A 59 -3.33 -9.22 -12.11
CA LEU A 59 -3.94 -9.11 -13.44
C LEU A 59 -5.47 -9.10 -13.38
N ALA A 60 -6.08 -9.96 -12.57
CA ALA A 60 -7.53 -10.00 -12.41
C ALA A 60 -8.06 -8.68 -11.83
N LEU A 61 -7.43 -8.16 -10.77
CA LEU A 61 -7.86 -6.92 -10.13
C LEU A 61 -7.64 -5.70 -11.03
N ALA A 62 -6.53 -5.64 -11.74
CA ALA A 62 -6.26 -4.58 -12.69
C ALA A 62 -7.24 -4.63 -13.88
N GLY A 63 -7.55 -5.83 -14.40
CA GLY A 63 -8.57 -6.05 -15.42
C GLY A 63 -9.95 -5.52 -14.98
N PHE A 64 -10.37 -5.89 -13.77
CA PHE A 64 -11.61 -5.37 -13.18
C PHE A 64 -11.65 -3.83 -13.14
N LEU A 65 -10.56 -3.20 -12.68
CA LEU A 65 -10.47 -1.74 -12.60
C LEU A 65 -10.56 -1.09 -14.01
N VAL A 66 -9.88 -1.67 -15.00
CA VAL A 66 -9.93 -1.19 -16.40
C VAL A 66 -11.34 -1.33 -16.97
N GLU A 67 -12.02 -2.44 -16.76
CA GLU A 67 -13.41 -2.64 -17.19
C GLU A 67 -14.39 -1.67 -16.51
N HIS A 68 -14.03 -1.18 -15.30
CA HIS A 68 -14.76 -0.13 -14.60
C HIS A 68 -14.26 1.29 -14.93
N GLY A 69 -13.55 1.43 -16.06
CA GLY A 69 -13.19 2.71 -16.65
C GLY A 69 -11.92 3.36 -16.09
N ALA A 70 -11.09 2.64 -15.35
CA ALA A 70 -9.85 3.20 -14.85
C ALA A 70 -8.82 3.39 -15.98
N ASP A 71 -8.32 4.62 -16.15
CA ASP A 71 -7.26 4.97 -17.11
C ASP A 71 -5.86 4.92 -16.48
N ILE A 72 -5.77 4.79 -15.17
CA ILE A 72 -4.53 4.61 -14.41
C ILE A 72 -4.78 3.55 -13.33
N VAL A 73 -3.87 2.58 -13.20
CA VAL A 73 -3.91 1.61 -12.11
C VAL A 73 -2.77 1.85 -11.14
N VAL A 74 -3.11 1.94 -9.85
CA VAL A 74 -2.17 2.08 -8.74
C VAL A 74 -2.12 0.76 -7.97
N VAL A 75 -0.94 0.16 -7.92
CA VAL A 75 -0.66 -1.03 -7.12
C VAL A 75 -0.23 -0.58 -5.73
N ALA A 76 -1.19 -0.42 -4.83
CA ALA A 76 -0.99 0.10 -3.48
C ALA A 76 -0.53 -0.98 -2.49
N CYS A 77 0.33 -1.89 -2.93
CA CYS A 77 0.90 -3.00 -2.17
C CYS A 77 2.37 -3.18 -2.55
N ASN A 78 3.29 -3.13 -1.57
CA ASN A 78 4.73 -3.33 -1.85
C ASN A 78 5.00 -4.74 -2.38
N THR A 79 4.37 -5.75 -1.81
CA THR A 79 4.53 -7.15 -2.23
C THR A 79 3.99 -7.36 -3.65
N ALA A 80 2.79 -6.87 -3.96
CA ALA A 80 2.23 -6.95 -5.31
C ALA A 80 3.04 -6.13 -6.33
N THR A 81 3.55 -4.96 -5.92
CA THR A 81 4.43 -4.16 -6.79
C THR A 81 5.67 -4.95 -7.19
N ALA A 82 6.32 -5.60 -6.23
CA ALA A 82 7.55 -6.34 -6.49
C ALA A 82 7.31 -7.53 -7.44
N ALA A 83 6.21 -8.27 -7.24
CA ALA A 83 5.90 -9.49 -7.99
C ALA A 83 5.25 -9.22 -9.36
N ALA A 84 4.38 -8.20 -9.47
CA ALA A 84 3.44 -8.12 -10.59
C ALA A 84 3.57 -6.87 -11.48
N VAL A 85 4.13 -5.75 -11.03
CA VAL A 85 4.16 -4.50 -11.83
C VAL A 85 4.84 -4.67 -13.18
N PRO A 86 5.97 -5.40 -13.33
CA PRO A 86 6.56 -5.64 -14.66
C PRO A 86 5.60 -6.35 -15.61
N LEU A 87 4.86 -7.35 -15.13
CA LEU A 87 3.87 -8.09 -15.92
C LEU A 87 2.66 -7.22 -16.27
N LEU A 88 2.13 -6.44 -15.32
CA LEU A 88 1.01 -5.53 -15.58
C LEU A 88 1.35 -4.52 -16.67
N ARG A 89 2.56 -3.95 -16.66
CA ARG A 89 3.03 -3.01 -17.70
C ARG A 89 3.20 -3.63 -19.08
N GLN A 90 3.42 -4.94 -19.15
CA GLN A 90 3.48 -5.68 -20.42
C GLN A 90 2.09 -6.06 -20.91
N SER A 91 1.12 -6.25 -20.03
CA SER A 91 -0.19 -6.79 -20.34
C SER A 91 -1.27 -5.72 -20.55
N LEU A 92 -1.07 -4.50 -20.07
CA LEU A 92 -2.06 -3.43 -20.08
C LEU A 92 -1.49 -2.17 -20.74
N ASP A 93 -2.23 -1.61 -21.68
CA ASP A 93 -1.86 -0.38 -22.38
C ASP A 93 -2.37 0.87 -21.64
N LEU A 94 -1.99 0.99 -20.37
CA LEU A 94 -2.29 2.13 -19.52
C LEU A 94 -1.20 2.33 -18.45
N PRO A 95 -1.07 3.54 -17.87
CA PRO A 95 -0.09 3.79 -16.82
C PRO A 95 -0.32 2.93 -15.58
N ILE A 96 0.75 2.25 -15.12
CA ILE A 96 0.78 1.48 -13.88
C ILE A 96 1.72 2.16 -12.90
N VAL A 97 1.18 2.63 -11.78
CA VAL A 97 1.94 3.21 -10.68
C VAL A 97 2.10 2.15 -9.59
N GLY A 98 3.32 1.73 -9.34
CA GLY A 98 3.67 0.87 -8.20
C GLY A 98 4.29 1.66 -7.07
N MET A 99 4.67 0.95 -6.00
CA MET A 99 5.31 1.55 -4.84
C MET A 99 6.54 0.76 -4.38
N GLU A 100 7.43 1.41 -3.67
CA GLU A 100 8.63 0.81 -3.09
C GLU A 100 8.82 1.32 -1.66
N PRO A 101 9.46 0.53 -0.78
CA PRO A 101 9.85 1.02 0.54
C PRO A 101 10.68 2.30 0.45
N ALA A 102 10.46 3.23 1.38
CA ALA A 102 11.07 4.58 1.39
C ALA A 102 12.57 4.58 1.75
N VAL A 103 13.36 3.66 1.19
CA VAL A 103 14.80 3.54 1.48
C VAL A 103 15.53 4.82 1.09
N LYS A 104 15.33 5.34 -0.13
CA LYS A 104 15.99 6.57 -0.59
C LYS A 104 15.74 7.78 0.32
N PRO A 105 14.50 8.17 0.68
CA PRO A 105 14.30 9.28 1.62
C PRO A 105 14.81 8.95 3.02
N ALA A 106 14.81 7.68 3.45
CA ALA A 106 15.35 7.28 4.75
C ALA A 106 16.87 7.46 4.83
N THR A 107 17.58 7.20 3.74
CA THR A 107 19.04 7.46 3.70
C THR A 107 19.37 8.93 3.90
N ALA A 108 18.54 9.82 3.35
CA ALA A 108 18.72 11.27 3.51
C ALA A 108 18.29 11.79 4.90
N ALA A 109 17.39 11.09 5.58
CA ALA A 109 16.87 11.47 6.89
C ALA A 109 17.71 10.93 8.06
N SER A 110 18.42 9.83 7.86
CA SER A 110 19.24 9.21 8.91
C SER A 110 20.44 10.10 9.27
N ARG A 111 20.65 10.29 10.55
CA ARG A 111 21.75 11.09 11.12
C ARG A 111 23.01 10.27 11.35
N ASN A 112 22.87 8.97 11.60
CA ASN A 112 23.97 8.06 11.93
C ASN A 112 24.21 6.97 10.88
N GLY A 113 23.47 7.01 9.76
CA GLY A 113 23.62 6.05 8.66
C GLY A 113 23.00 4.68 8.93
N LYS A 114 22.13 4.53 9.95
CA LYS A 114 21.47 3.27 10.27
C LYS A 114 19.97 3.35 10.07
N VAL A 115 19.46 2.65 9.06
CA VAL A 115 18.07 2.63 8.67
C VAL A 115 17.46 1.26 8.93
N GLY A 116 16.33 1.21 9.60
CA GLY A 116 15.51 0.00 9.75
C GLY A 116 14.39 -0.07 8.73
N VAL A 117 14.08 -1.25 8.21
CA VAL A 117 12.94 -1.48 7.31
C VAL A 117 12.06 -2.57 7.90
N LEU A 118 10.80 -2.22 8.21
CA LEU A 118 9.75 -3.17 8.57
C LEU A 118 8.95 -3.49 7.30
N ALA A 119 8.87 -4.77 6.91
CA ALA A 119 8.14 -5.17 5.70
C ALA A 119 7.59 -6.60 5.80
N THR A 120 6.91 -7.05 4.76
CA THR A 120 6.51 -8.45 4.64
C THR A 120 7.69 -9.32 4.18
N VAL A 121 7.61 -10.63 4.42
CA VAL A 121 8.61 -11.59 3.93
C VAL A 121 8.78 -11.46 2.42
N GLY A 122 7.68 -11.48 1.65
CA GLY A 122 7.73 -11.39 0.19
C GLY A 122 8.38 -10.09 -0.32
N THR A 123 8.12 -8.95 0.34
CA THR A 123 8.81 -7.69 -0.02
C THR A 123 10.32 -7.80 0.17
N LEU A 124 10.77 -8.29 1.33
CA LEU A 124 12.20 -8.37 1.66
C LEU A 124 12.97 -9.37 0.82
N GLN A 125 12.33 -10.44 0.36
CA GLN A 125 12.93 -11.48 -0.48
C GLN A 125 12.91 -11.15 -1.97
N SER A 126 12.22 -10.07 -2.37
CA SER A 126 12.10 -9.72 -3.79
C SER A 126 13.41 -9.20 -4.38
N ALA A 127 13.67 -9.55 -5.64
CA ALA A 127 14.80 -9.00 -6.41
C ALA A 127 14.72 -7.47 -6.54
N ARG A 128 13.50 -6.92 -6.57
CA ARG A 128 13.26 -5.47 -6.61
C ARG A 128 13.74 -4.78 -5.33
N PHE A 129 13.50 -5.37 -4.17
CA PHE A 129 14.01 -4.81 -2.91
C PHE A 129 15.54 -4.93 -2.80
N ALA A 130 16.11 -6.04 -3.26
CA ALA A 130 17.57 -6.19 -3.32
C ALA A 130 18.20 -5.10 -4.20
N ALA A 131 17.68 -4.88 -5.41
CA ALA A 131 18.15 -3.81 -6.30
C ALA A 131 18.00 -2.41 -5.67
N LEU A 132 16.93 -2.16 -4.91
CA LEU A 132 16.73 -0.92 -4.17
C LEU A 132 17.85 -0.72 -3.11
N LEU A 133 18.20 -1.78 -2.38
CA LEU A 133 19.29 -1.73 -1.40
C LEU A 133 20.63 -1.47 -2.09
N ASP A 134 20.95 -2.17 -3.16
CA ASP A 134 22.20 -1.99 -3.91
C ASP A 134 22.38 -0.54 -4.40
N GLN A 135 21.28 0.10 -4.78
CA GLN A 135 21.30 1.48 -5.27
C GLN A 135 21.55 2.52 -4.15
N PHE A 136 21.09 2.27 -2.92
CA PHE A 136 21.06 3.30 -1.87
C PHE A 136 21.86 2.96 -0.61
N SER A 137 22.47 1.76 -0.49
CA SER A 137 23.16 1.33 0.73
C SER A 137 24.67 1.60 0.74
N SER A 138 25.23 2.29 -0.26
CA SER A 138 26.68 2.49 -0.37
C SER A 138 27.34 3.19 0.85
N ASN A 139 26.57 4.00 1.59
CA ASN A 139 27.06 4.76 2.75
C ASN A 139 26.18 4.60 4.00
N ILE A 140 25.26 3.63 4.01
CA ILE A 140 24.34 3.40 5.12
C ILE A 140 24.19 1.90 5.40
N GLU A 141 23.92 1.58 6.66
CA GLU A 141 23.56 0.24 7.09
C GLU A 141 22.04 0.10 7.08
N VAL A 142 21.48 -0.77 6.23
CA VAL A 142 20.05 -1.07 6.17
C VAL A 142 19.77 -2.39 6.88
N LEU A 143 19.03 -2.32 7.98
CA LEU A 143 18.61 -3.46 8.79
C LEU A 143 17.15 -3.77 8.51
N THR A 144 16.86 -4.99 8.11
CA THR A 144 15.48 -5.40 7.71
C THR A 144 14.83 -6.30 8.73
N ARG A 145 13.50 -6.19 8.87
CA ARG A 145 12.67 -7.08 9.68
C ARG A 145 11.40 -7.46 8.95
N ALA A 146 11.23 -8.76 8.75
CA ALA A 146 9.93 -9.32 8.38
C ALA A 146 9.01 -9.29 9.61
N CYS A 147 7.76 -8.85 9.40
CA CYS A 147 6.82 -8.60 10.50
C CYS A 147 5.51 -9.41 10.32
N PRO A 148 5.55 -10.76 10.34
CA PRO A 148 4.34 -11.57 10.28
C PRO A 148 3.41 -11.25 11.47
N GLY A 149 2.11 -11.33 11.22
CA GLY A 149 1.08 -11.04 12.23
C GLY A 149 0.64 -9.57 12.29
N LEU A 150 1.44 -8.60 11.84
CA LEU A 150 1.03 -7.19 11.85
C LEU A 150 -0.04 -6.86 10.80
N VAL A 151 0.00 -7.50 9.63
CA VAL A 151 -1.03 -7.32 8.58
C VAL A 151 -2.38 -7.74 9.12
N GLU A 152 -2.45 -8.89 9.77
CA GLU A 152 -3.68 -9.45 10.34
C GLU A 152 -4.27 -8.56 11.45
N GLN A 153 -3.42 -7.91 12.26
CA GLN A 153 -3.90 -6.96 13.26
C GLN A 153 -4.55 -5.73 12.59
N VAL A 154 -3.99 -5.24 11.51
CA VAL A 154 -4.56 -4.10 10.77
C VAL A 154 -5.84 -4.50 10.05
N GLU A 155 -5.88 -5.67 9.38
CA GLU A 155 -7.09 -6.19 8.73
C GLU A 155 -8.27 -6.35 9.72
N ALA A 156 -7.97 -6.66 10.98
CA ALA A 156 -8.95 -6.72 12.05
C ALA A 156 -9.23 -5.34 12.70
N ALA A 157 -8.64 -4.25 12.20
CA ALA A 157 -8.65 -2.93 12.84
C ALA A 157 -8.18 -2.93 14.33
N ALA A 158 -7.37 -3.92 14.72
CA ALA A 158 -6.84 -4.09 16.06
C ALA A 158 -5.52 -3.31 16.23
N LEU A 159 -5.57 -1.96 16.11
CA LEU A 159 -4.39 -1.11 15.95
C LEU A 159 -3.59 -0.87 17.23
N ASP A 160 -4.22 -0.91 18.42
CA ASP A 160 -3.57 -0.69 19.71
C ASP A 160 -4.06 -1.69 20.75
N THR A 161 -3.90 -2.97 20.44
CA THR A 161 -4.15 -4.06 21.41
C THR A 161 -2.85 -4.51 22.08
N PRO A 162 -2.89 -5.18 23.24
CA PRO A 162 -1.69 -5.76 23.86
C PRO A 162 -0.91 -6.68 22.90
N ARG A 163 -1.61 -7.43 22.04
CA ARG A 163 -1.00 -8.29 21.03
C ARG A 163 -0.28 -7.48 19.95
N THR A 164 -0.93 -6.45 19.43
CA THR A 164 -0.34 -5.57 18.41
C THR A 164 0.90 -4.88 18.92
N ARG A 165 0.82 -4.36 20.17
CA ARG A 165 1.95 -3.73 20.86
C ARG A 165 3.12 -4.69 21.04
N ALA A 166 2.86 -5.90 21.52
CA ALA A 166 3.90 -6.92 21.69
C ALA A 166 4.61 -7.28 20.37
N LEU A 167 3.85 -7.37 19.26
CA LEU A 167 4.44 -7.58 17.93
C LEU A 167 5.30 -6.40 17.47
N VAL A 168 4.83 -5.16 17.64
CA VAL A 168 5.60 -3.96 17.33
C VAL A 168 6.91 -3.93 18.12
N GLU A 169 6.85 -4.14 19.43
CA GLU A 169 8.03 -4.21 20.31
C GLU A 169 9.00 -5.33 19.88
N GLN A 170 8.47 -6.51 19.57
CA GLN A 170 9.28 -7.65 19.11
C GLN A 170 10.08 -7.31 17.86
N TYR A 171 9.47 -6.62 16.89
CA TYR A 171 10.12 -6.34 15.62
C TYR A 171 11.00 -5.10 15.65
N THR A 172 10.68 -4.11 16.47
CA THR A 172 11.47 -2.87 16.56
C THR A 172 12.66 -2.99 17.52
N ALA A 173 12.54 -3.77 18.61
CA ALA A 173 13.58 -3.87 19.63
C ALA A 173 14.96 -4.27 19.08
N PRO A 174 15.13 -5.23 18.15
CA PRO A 174 16.44 -5.54 17.58
C PRO A 174 17.03 -4.38 16.77
N LEU A 175 16.19 -3.62 16.07
CA LEU A 175 16.60 -2.45 15.27
C LEU A 175 17.09 -1.31 16.19
N LEU A 176 16.35 -1.06 17.28
CA LEU A 176 16.73 -0.06 18.28
C LEU A 176 18.04 -0.42 18.97
N ARG A 177 18.23 -1.69 19.34
CA ARG A 177 19.52 -2.16 19.92
C ARG A 177 20.70 -2.01 18.96
N ALA A 178 20.45 -2.09 17.63
CA ALA A 178 21.46 -1.84 16.61
C ALA A 178 21.73 -0.33 16.37
N GLY A 179 20.95 0.54 17.01
CA GLY A 179 21.11 1.99 16.91
C GLY A 179 20.45 2.61 15.69
N VAL A 180 19.40 1.99 15.14
CA VAL A 180 18.59 2.59 14.05
C VAL A 180 17.98 3.91 14.53
N ASP A 181 18.17 4.97 13.75
CA ASP A 181 17.55 6.30 13.98
C ASP A 181 16.46 6.67 12.98
N THR A 182 16.31 5.85 11.95
CA THR A 182 15.28 6.05 10.92
C THR A 182 14.62 4.71 10.58
N LEU A 183 13.29 4.66 10.64
CA LEU A 183 12.50 3.45 10.42
C LEU A 183 11.57 3.61 9.22
N VAL A 184 11.67 2.71 8.26
CA VAL A 184 10.82 2.68 7.06
C VAL A 184 9.67 1.70 7.26
N LEU A 185 8.44 2.17 7.03
CA LEU A 185 7.25 1.32 6.93
C LEU A 185 7.14 0.79 5.50
N GLY A 186 7.72 -0.38 5.24
CA GLY A 186 7.77 -1.04 3.93
C GLY A 186 6.53 -1.87 3.61
N CYS A 187 5.41 -1.63 4.30
CA CYS A 187 4.12 -2.25 4.07
C CYS A 187 3.02 -1.21 4.31
N THR A 188 2.04 -1.15 3.43
CA THR A 188 0.90 -0.23 3.49
C THR A 188 0.08 -0.36 4.77
N HIS A 189 -0.07 -1.58 5.27
CA HIS A 189 -0.74 -1.87 6.53
C HIS A 189 -0.05 -1.20 7.72
N PHE A 190 1.28 -1.19 7.76
CA PHE A 190 2.02 -0.67 8.91
C PHE A 190 1.88 0.84 9.12
N VAL A 191 1.43 1.55 8.09
CA VAL A 191 1.10 2.99 8.20
C VAL A 191 -0.01 3.24 9.22
N PHE A 192 -0.98 2.32 9.34
CA PHE A 192 -2.04 2.42 10.36
C PHE A 192 -1.54 2.18 11.78
N LEU A 193 -0.40 1.50 11.92
CA LEU A 193 0.27 1.28 13.20
C LEU A 193 1.29 2.37 13.55
N ARG A 194 1.46 3.40 12.69
CA ARG A 194 2.44 4.48 12.91
C ARG A 194 2.35 5.08 14.31
N PRO A 195 1.17 5.47 14.87
CA PRO A 195 1.10 6.06 16.20
C PRO A 195 1.64 5.12 17.30
N LEU A 196 1.34 3.82 17.18
CA LEU A 196 1.84 2.80 18.11
C LEU A 196 3.34 2.57 17.93
N ILE A 197 3.82 2.49 16.69
CA ILE A 197 5.25 2.33 16.36
C ILE A 197 6.04 3.51 16.91
N GLU A 198 5.61 4.75 16.66
CA GLU A 198 6.26 5.97 17.16
C GLU A 198 6.28 6.01 18.70
N ALA A 199 5.19 5.59 19.36
CA ALA A 199 5.15 5.47 20.81
C ALA A 199 6.13 4.44 21.38
N VAL A 200 6.39 3.34 20.64
CA VAL A 200 7.30 2.26 21.06
C VAL A 200 8.76 2.63 20.78
N VAL A 201 9.06 3.20 19.60
CA VAL A 201 10.44 3.50 19.20
C VAL A 201 10.97 4.80 19.82
N GLY A 202 10.06 5.69 20.24
CA GLY A 202 10.40 6.97 20.88
C GLY A 202 10.76 8.09 19.89
N PRO A 203 10.91 9.32 20.39
CA PRO A 203 11.03 10.53 19.57
C PRO A 203 12.36 10.65 18.81
N GLU A 204 13.38 9.86 19.19
CA GLU A 204 14.69 9.89 18.55
C GLU A 204 14.72 9.11 17.23
N VAL A 205 13.70 8.31 16.93
CA VAL A 205 13.60 7.53 15.70
C VAL A 205 12.59 8.16 14.74
N THR A 206 13.07 8.55 13.57
CA THR A 206 12.22 9.08 12.50
C THR A 206 11.49 7.94 11.79
N VAL A 207 10.17 8.00 11.70
CA VAL A 207 9.35 6.98 11.00
C VAL A 207 8.90 7.52 9.65
N ILE A 208 9.15 6.76 8.57
CA ILE A 208 8.90 7.19 7.17
C ILE A 208 8.08 6.12 6.44
N ASP A 209 7.12 6.57 5.63
CA ASP A 209 6.38 5.75 4.66
C ASP A 209 6.41 6.36 3.25
N THR A 210 5.74 5.71 2.29
CA THR A 210 5.74 6.10 0.88
C THR A 210 4.42 6.67 0.37
N GLY A 211 3.37 6.69 1.17
CA GLY A 211 2.02 7.05 0.72
C GLY A 211 1.95 8.38 -0.02
N ALA A 212 2.46 9.45 0.60
CA ALA A 212 2.48 10.78 -0.02
C ALA A 212 3.34 10.86 -1.30
N ALA A 213 4.45 10.09 -1.37
CA ALA A 213 5.28 10.05 -2.57
C ALA A 213 4.57 9.34 -3.73
N VAL A 214 3.85 8.25 -3.44
CA VAL A 214 3.00 7.55 -4.42
C VAL A 214 1.89 8.46 -4.93
N ALA A 215 1.19 9.18 -4.03
CA ALA A 215 0.13 10.11 -4.42
C ALA A 215 0.64 11.21 -5.36
N ARG A 216 1.80 11.81 -5.08
CA ARG A 216 2.45 12.78 -5.99
C ARG A 216 2.80 12.15 -7.35
N GLN A 217 3.29 10.91 -7.36
CA GLN A 217 3.57 10.19 -8.61
C GLN A 217 2.30 9.94 -9.41
N VAL A 218 1.21 9.54 -8.77
CA VAL A 218 -0.11 9.39 -9.41
C VAL A 218 -0.55 10.70 -10.05
N ARG A 219 -0.44 11.82 -9.33
CA ARG A 219 -0.77 13.15 -9.87
C ARG A 219 0.09 13.52 -11.09
N LEU A 220 1.38 13.23 -11.04
CA LEU A 220 2.28 13.48 -12.18
C LEU A 220 1.91 12.64 -13.40
N VAL A 221 1.57 11.36 -13.21
CA VAL A 221 1.15 10.44 -14.27
C VAL A 221 -0.22 10.81 -14.83
N ALA A 222 -1.15 11.21 -13.96
CA ALA A 222 -2.46 11.71 -14.37
C ALA A 222 -2.36 12.99 -15.21
N GLY A 223 -1.24 13.69 -15.14
CA GLY A 223 -1.02 14.95 -15.87
C GLY A 223 -1.96 16.05 -15.40
N CYS A 224 -2.22 17.01 -16.31
CA CYS A 224 -3.20 18.07 -16.06
C CYS A 224 -4.64 17.60 -16.29
N LEU A 225 -5.00 16.40 -15.85
CA LEU A 225 -6.39 16.00 -15.65
C LEU A 225 -6.93 16.80 -14.45
N GLU A 226 -6.82 18.12 -14.53
CA GLU A 226 -7.40 19.02 -13.55
C GLU A 226 -8.91 18.88 -13.63
N ALA A 227 -9.46 18.19 -12.62
CA ALA A 227 -10.88 18.27 -12.36
C ALA A 227 -11.22 19.72 -12.04
N THR A 228 -11.70 20.44 -13.02
CA THR A 228 -12.30 21.76 -12.83
C THR A 228 -13.67 21.59 -12.17
N GLY A 229 -13.71 21.33 -10.87
CA GLY A 229 -14.95 21.22 -10.11
C GLY A 229 -14.72 21.33 -8.62
N ASP A 230 -15.51 22.15 -7.94
CA ASP A 230 -15.52 22.33 -6.48
C ASP A 230 -16.04 21.12 -5.69
N ARG A 231 -16.38 20.01 -6.35
CA ARG A 231 -16.90 18.81 -5.69
C ARG A 231 -15.82 17.76 -5.57
N ALA A 232 -15.66 17.21 -4.37
CA ALA A 232 -14.84 16.01 -4.16
C ALA A 232 -15.38 14.85 -5.01
N GLY A 233 -14.48 14.14 -5.69
CA GLY A 233 -14.83 12.93 -6.44
C GLY A 233 -15.29 11.80 -5.53
N GLY A 234 -16.12 10.88 -6.05
CA GLY A 234 -16.56 9.68 -5.32
C GLY A 234 -15.40 8.72 -5.04
N VAL A 235 -15.61 7.84 -4.05
CA VAL A 235 -14.79 6.63 -3.87
C VAL A 235 -15.71 5.45 -3.86
N GLU A 236 -15.43 4.46 -4.70
CA GLU A 236 -16.10 3.16 -4.69
C GLU A 236 -15.16 2.10 -4.13
N PHE A 237 -15.68 1.26 -3.23
CA PHE A 237 -14.91 0.22 -2.57
C PHE A 237 -15.44 -1.16 -2.96
N TRP A 238 -14.50 -2.04 -3.29
CA TRP A 238 -14.76 -3.41 -3.71
C TRP A 238 -13.86 -4.38 -2.94
N THR A 239 -14.34 -5.61 -2.74
CA THR A 239 -13.53 -6.66 -2.10
C THR A 239 -13.76 -8.02 -2.76
N SER A 240 -12.70 -8.84 -2.80
CA SER A 240 -12.80 -10.25 -3.12
C SER A 240 -13.25 -11.11 -1.93
N GLY A 241 -13.20 -10.56 -0.72
CA GLY A 241 -13.60 -11.22 0.51
C GLY A 241 -15.07 -11.02 0.87
N ASP A 242 -15.41 -11.41 2.10
CA ASP A 242 -16.75 -11.20 2.65
C ASP A 242 -16.97 -9.73 2.99
N ALA A 243 -17.81 -9.04 2.21
CA ALA A 243 -18.04 -7.61 2.34
C ALA A 243 -18.72 -7.25 3.69
N GLU A 244 -19.58 -8.11 4.23
CA GLU A 244 -20.27 -7.84 5.51
C GLU A 244 -19.25 -7.87 6.67
N ARG A 245 -18.36 -8.84 6.68
CA ARG A 245 -17.29 -8.95 7.69
C ARG A 245 -16.27 -7.83 7.58
N LEU A 246 -15.97 -7.39 6.37
CA LEU A 246 -14.94 -6.39 6.12
C LEU A 246 -15.45 -4.95 6.33
N ALA A 247 -16.75 -4.72 6.31
CA ALA A 247 -17.33 -3.38 6.40
C ALA A 247 -16.91 -2.63 7.69
N ALA A 248 -16.89 -3.29 8.84
CA ALA A 248 -16.51 -2.63 10.10
C ALA A 248 -15.00 -2.26 10.13
N PRO A 249 -14.04 -3.15 9.83
CA PRO A 249 -12.63 -2.79 9.70
C PRO A 249 -12.38 -1.69 8.64
N LEU A 250 -12.99 -1.80 7.46
CA LEU A 250 -12.87 -0.79 6.41
C LEU A 250 -13.29 0.60 6.92
N ASN A 251 -14.47 0.69 7.53
CA ASN A 251 -14.98 1.95 8.06
C ASN A 251 -14.06 2.54 9.15
N ALA A 252 -13.52 1.72 10.01
CA ALA A 252 -12.57 2.13 11.04
C ALA A 252 -11.26 2.65 10.43
N LEU A 253 -10.70 1.94 9.47
CA LEU A 253 -9.46 2.32 8.79
C LEU A 253 -9.66 3.49 7.81
N TRP A 254 -10.77 3.61 7.14
CA TRP A 254 -11.07 4.73 6.25
C TRP A 254 -11.39 6.02 7.01
N GLY A 255 -11.98 5.89 8.18
CA GLY A 255 -12.39 7.01 9.02
C GLY A 255 -13.79 7.55 8.70
N GLY A 256 -14.66 6.71 8.18
CA GLY A 256 -16.03 7.06 7.85
C GLY A 256 -16.83 5.87 7.33
N ARG A 257 -18.16 5.98 7.35
CA ARG A 257 -19.03 4.92 6.85
C ARG A 257 -19.09 4.97 5.32
N VAL A 258 -18.75 3.85 4.68
CA VAL A 258 -18.78 3.70 3.23
C VAL A 258 -19.46 2.39 2.83
N ALA A 259 -20.00 2.35 1.61
CA ALA A 259 -20.50 1.12 1.01
C ALA A 259 -19.30 0.27 0.52
N LEU A 260 -19.37 -1.03 0.74
CA LEU A 260 -18.38 -1.99 0.23
C LEU A 260 -19.10 -3.01 -0.66
N ASN A 261 -18.69 -3.10 -1.90
CA ASN A 261 -19.23 -4.00 -2.89
C ASN A 261 -18.39 -5.30 -2.96
N SER A 262 -19.04 -6.43 -3.23
CA SER A 262 -18.32 -7.66 -3.56
C SER A 262 -17.86 -7.63 -5.01
N LEU A 263 -16.65 -8.12 -5.28
CA LEU A 263 -16.21 -8.37 -6.65
C LEU A 263 -17.11 -9.44 -7.31
N PRO A 264 -17.38 -9.34 -8.63
CA PRO A 264 -17.98 -10.41 -9.39
C PRO A 264 -17.16 -11.72 -9.26
N GLY A 265 -17.84 -12.88 -9.30
CA GLY A 265 -17.24 -14.18 -9.02
C GLY A 265 -16.01 -14.51 -9.87
N GLU A 266 -15.98 -14.05 -11.12
CA GLU A 266 -14.85 -14.22 -12.04
C GLU A 266 -13.55 -13.58 -11.57
N TYR A 267 -13.64 -12.49 -10.77
CA TYR A 267 -12.49 -11.78 -10.20
C TYR A 267 -12.10 -12.23 -8.79
N VAL A 268 -12.97 -13.01 -8.11
CA VAL A 268 -12.67 -13.53 -6.77
C VAL A 268 -11.57 -14.60 -6.82
N GLY A 269 -11.49 -15.37 -7.90
CA GLY A 269 -10.58 -16.51 -8.04
C GLY A 269 -11.14 -17.77 -7.38
N GLN A 270 -10.72 -18.94 -7.89
CA GLN A 270 -11.08 -20.22 -7.27
C GLN A 270 -10.13 -20.51 -6.11
N SER A 271 -10.68 -20.96 -4.98
CA SER A 271 -9.90 -21.58 -3.92
C SER A 271 -9.14 -22.76 -4.49
N ALA A 272 -7.81 -22.75 -4.40
CA ALA A 272 -6.99 -23.90 -4.78
C ALA A 272 -7.17 -25.03 -3.77
#